data_72b3afaaf2716518b83bb3ecc9f8170f
#
_entry.id   72b3afaaf2716518b83bb3ecc9f8170f
#
_cell.length_a   1.000
_cell.length_b   1.000
_cell.length_c   1.000
_cell.angle_alpha   90.00
_cell.angle_beta   90.00
_cell.angle_gamma   90.00
#
_symmetry.space_group_name_H-M   'P 1'
#
loop_
_entity.id
_entity.type
_entity.pdbx_description
1 polymer ?
#
loop_
_entity_poly.entity_id
_entity_poly.type
_entity_poly.pdbx_seq_one_letter_code
_entity_poly.pdbx_strand_id
1 'polypeptide(L)'
;MANRHWTPLHIIQMVTPFLVTHPGVKVLDIGSGVGKFCLAGAYYKPYASFFGVEQREHLITHGENARNKLGLKNVHFIHGNITELDFGQYDHFYFFNSFYENLMDRDKIDDKVKHSTFLYNYYHKQLYKKLSAMPSGTRAATFHCLNIKIPPEYHLVDSQAGDLLQFWIKL
;
A
#
# COMPACT_ATOMS: atom_id res chain seq x y z
N MET A 1 19.72 3.58 -0.55
CA MET A 1 18.47 4.08 0.02
C MET A 1 17.24 3.78 -0.84
N ALA A 2 17.22 4.09 -2.15
CA ALA A 2 16.02 3.93 -3.00
C ALA A 2 15.38 2.52 -3.02
N ASN A 3 16.17 1.45 -2.89
CA ASN A 3 15.67 0.07 -3.03
C ASN A 3 14.94 -0.47 -1.78
N ARG A 4 14.93 0.24 -0.65
CA ARG A 4 14.29 -0.20 0.59
C ARG A 4 12.97 0.51 0.90
N HIS A 5 12.72 1.64 0.24
CA HIS A 5 11.55 2.48 0.55
C HIS A 5 10.55 2.60 -0.60
N TRP A 6 10.91 2.17 -1.82
CA TRP A 6 10.03 2.32 -2.98
C TRP A 6 9.89 1.02 -3.74
N THR A 7 8.66 0.63 -4.02
CA THR A 7 8.35 -0.57 -4.79
C THR A 7 9.07 -0.55 -6.15
N PRO A 8 9.84 -1.59 -6.50
CA PRO A 8 10.44 -1.72 -7.83
C PRO A 8 9.38 -1.82 -8.94
N LEU A 9 9.65 -1.28 -10.13
CA LEU A 9 8.67 -1.28 -11.23
C LEU A 9 8.21 -2.68 -11.63
N HIS A 10 9.11 -3.67 -11.66
CA HIS A 10 8.73 -5.05 -11.99
C HIS A 10 7.76 -5.65 -10.97
N ILE A 11 7.87 -5.30 -9.67
CA ILE A 11 6.90 -5.70 -8.65
C ILE A 11 5.54 -5.05 -8.92
N ILE A 12 5.52 -3.75 -9.29
CA ILE A 12 4.26 -3.06 -9.63
C ILE A 12 3.58 -3.75 -10.83
N GLN A 13 4.35 -4.16 -11.84
CA GLN A 13 3.84 -4.89 -13.02
C GLN A 13 3.27 -6.27 -12.65
N MET A 14 3.79 -6.93 -11.62
CA MET A 14 3.26 -8.19 -11.11
C MET A 14 2.00 -7.99 -10.26
N VAL A 15 1.96 -6.95 -9.44
CA VAL A 15 0.88 -6.67 -8.49
C VAL A 15 -0.36 -6.10 -9.19
N THR A 16 -0.19 -5.18 -10.14
CA THR A 16 -1.34 -4.47 -10.74
C THR A 16 -2.33 -5.38 -11.46
N PRO A 17 -1.95 -6.43 -12.23
CA PRO A 17 -2.91 -7.36 -12.81
C PRO A 17 -3.70 -8.17 -11.77
N PHE A 18 -3.08 -8.45 -10.62
CA PHE A 18 -3.75 -9.16 -9.54
C PHE A 18 -4.79 -8.29 -8.84
N LEU A 19 -4.47 -7.02 -8.54
CA LEU A 19 -5.37 -6.12 -7.82
C LEU A 19 -6.44 -5.51 -8.74
N VAL A 20 -6.14 -5.27 -10.02
CA VAL A 20 -7.09 -4.64 -10.95
C VAL A 20 -7.84 -5.72 -11.73
N THR A 21 -8.94 -6.19 -11.16
CA THR A 21 -9.76 -7.31 -11.67
C THR A 21 -10.72 -6.89 -12.79
N HIS A 22 -11.16 -5.64 -12.79
CA HIS A 22 -12.10 -5.08 -13.76
C HIS A 22 -11.98 -3.54 -13.84
N PRO A 23 -12.54 -2.88 -14.85
CA PRO A 23 -12.62 -1.42 -14.89
C PRO A 23 -13.36 -0.83 -13.69
N GLY A 24 -12.87 0.32 -13.20
CA GLY A 24 -13.45 1.04 -12.07
C GLY A 24 -12.95 0.60 -10.69
N VAL A 25 -12.11 -0.46 -10.59
CA VAL A 25 -11.50 -0.90 -9.34
C VAL A 25 -10.73 0.24 -8.67
N LYS A 26 -10.87 0.34 -7.35
CA LYS A 26 -10.16 1.28 -6.48
C LYS A 26 -9.13 0.53 -5.63
N VAL A 27 -7.86 0.82 -5.87
CA VAL A 27 -6.74 0.22 -5.13
C VAL A 27 -6.16 1.22 -4.14
N LEU A 28 -6.04 0.84 -2.86
CA LEU A 28 -5.39 1.64 -1.82
C LEU A 28 -3.96 1.14 -1.58
N ASP A 29 -2.98 2.03 -1.73
CA ASP A 29 -1.58 1.86 -1.33
C ASP A 29 -1.38 2.44 0.07
N ILE A 30 -1.08 1.58 1.03
CA ILE A 30 -0.96 1.93 2.45
C ILE A 30 0.49 2.30 2.76
N GLY A 31 0.72 3.57 3.13
CA GLY A 31 2.05 4.13 3.30
C GLY A 31 2.74 4.37 1.96
N SER A 32 2.07 5.09 1.07
CA SER A 32 2.43 5.23 -0.34
C SER A 32 3.76 5.96 -0.59
N GLY A 33 4.31 6.63 0.41
CA GLY A 33 5.50 7.47 0.24
C GLY A 33 5.28 8.53 -0.83
N VAL A 34 6.18 8.59 -1.81
CA VAL A 34 6.05 9.49 -2.98
C VAL A 34 5.06 8.97 -4.04
N GLY A 35 4.34 7.89 -3.76
CA GLY A 35 3.30 7.35 -4.63
C GLY A 35 3.76 6.57 -5.85
N LYS A 36 4.97 6.02 -5.85
CA LYS A 36 5.52 5.30 -7.02
C LYS A 36 4.63 4.14 -7.47
N PHE A 37 4.06 3.37 -6.52
CA PHE A 37 3.11 2.30 -6.83
C PHE A 37 1.86 2.85 -7.50
N CYS A 38 1.24 3.87 -6.91
CA CYS A 38 0.02 4.50 -7.46
C CYS A 38 0.25 5.09 -8.87
N LEU A 39 1.35 5.82 -9.06
CA LEU A 39 1.68 6.46 -10.35
C LEU A 39 1.90 5.43 -11.45
N ALA A 40 2.73 4.42 -11.20
CA ALA A 40 3.00 3.38 -12.20
C ALA A 40 1.77 2.47 -12.42
N GLY A 41 1.05 2.11 -11.35
CA GLY A 41 -0.19 1.35 -11.43
C GLY A 41 -1.23 2.05 -12.30
N ALA A 42 -1.44 3.34 -12.10
CA ALA A 42 -2.37 4.16 -12.87
C ALA A 42 -1.96 4.29 -14.34
N TYR A 43 -0.67 4.37 -14.61
CA TYR A 43 -0.15 4.36 -15.99
C TYR A 43 -0.42 3.03 -16.68
N TYR A 44 -0.17 1.89 -16.00
CA TYR A 44 -0.41 0.56 -16.57
C TYR A 44 -1.89 0.18 -16.66
N LYS A 45 -2.74 0.74 -15.80
CA LYS A 45 -4.17 0.42 -15.68
C LYS A 45 -5.02 1.70 -15.67
N PRO A 46 -5.14 2.40 -16.80
CA PRO A 46 -5.80 3.70 -16.87
C PRO A 46 -7.30 3.66 -16.56
N TYR A 47 -7.90 2.47 -16.54
CA TYR A 47 -9.30 2.23 -16.24
C TYR A 47 -9.59 1.90 -14.76
N ALA A 48 -8.56 1.88 -13.91
CA ALA A 48 -8.66 1.72 -12.45
C ALA A 48 -8.22 3.01 -11.76
N SER A 49 -8.61 3.18 -10.50
CA SER A 49 -8.21 4.33 -9.67
C SER A 49 -7.27 3.87 -8.55
N PHE A 50 -6.20 4.62 -8.35
CA PHE A 50 -5.19 4.34 -7.34
C PHE A 50 -5.19 5.44 -6.28
N PHE A 51 -5.25 5.03 -5.03
CA PHE A 51 -5.24 5.91 -3.86
C PHE A 51 -4.01 5.61 -3.02
N GLY A 52 -3.26 6.63 -2.64
CA GLY A 52 -2.11 6.49 -1.77
C GLY A 52 -2.30 7.27 -0.48
N VAL A 53 -2.23 6.60 0.68
CA VAL A 53 -2.25 7.27 1.99
C VAL A 53 -0.83 7.35 2.56
N GLU A 54 -0.44 8.55 2.99
CA GLU A 54 0.87 8.81 3.59
C GLU A 54 0.75 9.90 4.67
N GLN A 55 1.48 9.71 5.78
CA GLN A 55 1.48 10.64 6.92
C GLN A 55 2.38 11.86 6.70
N ARG A 56 3.35 11.76 5.79
CA ARG A 56 4.33 12.81 5.51
C ARG A 56 3.86 13.70 4.36
N GLU A 57 3.44 14.90 4.69
CA GLU A 57 2.91 15.88 3.73
C GLU A 57 3.88 16.17 2.58
N HIS A 58 5.19 16.25 2.85
CA HIS A 58 6.18 16.52 1.81
C HIS A 58 6.29 15.39 0.78
N LEU A 59 6.06 14.12 1.17
CA LEU A 59 6.04 13.00 0.23
C LEU A 59 4.77 13.05 -0.64
N ILE A 60 3.62 13.40 -0.06
CA ILE A 60 2.39 13.66 -0.81
C ILE A 60 2.61 14.77 -1.85
N THR A 61 3.23 15.88 -1.46
CA THR A 61 3.54 16.99 -2.38
C THR A 61 4.40 16.52 -3.57
N HIS A 62 5.40 15.67 -3.32
CA HIS A 62 6.21 15.08 -4.41
C HIS A 62 5.38 14.16 -5.32
N GLY A 63 4.50 13.34 -4.75
CA GLY A 63 3.57 12.48 -5.50
C GLY A 63 2.63 13.28 -6.39
N GLU A 64 2.01 14.34 -5.85
CA GLU A 64 1.10 15.23 -6.57
C GLU A 64 1.82 15.95 -7.74
N ASN A 65 3.03 16.43 -7.52
CA ASN A 65 3.84 17.04 -8.57
C ASN A 65 4.16 16.05 -9.69
N ALA A 66 4.50 14.80 -9.34
CA ALA A 66 4.76 13.75 -10.32
C ALA A 66 3.48 13.37 -11.09
N ARG A 67 2.33 13.21 -10.39
CA ARG A 67 1.02 12.97 -11.01
C ARG A 67 0.69 14.03 -12.04
N ASN A 68 0.85 15.31 -11.69
CA ASN A 68 0.54 16.43 -12.56
C ASN A 68 1.46 16.46 -13.81
N LYS A 69 2.77 16.21 -13.63
CA LYS A 69 3.73 16.11 -14.74
C LYS A 69 3.42 14.96 -15.71
N LEU A 70 2.92 13.84 -15.18
CA LEU A 70 2.54 12.67 -15.97
C LEU A 70 1.13 12.77 -16.56
N GLY A 71 0.34 13.77 -16.18
CA GLY A 71 -1.02 13.98 -16.65
C GLY A 71 -2.01 12.90 -16.19
N LEU A 72 -1.70 12.18 -15.09
CA LEU A 72 -2.54 11.09 -14.58
C LEU A 72 -3.73 11.66 -13.81
N LYS A 73 -4.95 11.22 -14.18
CA LYS A 73 -6.21 11.66 -13.57
C LYS A 73 -6.80 10.63 -12.60
N ASN A 74 -6.28 9.41 -12.61
CA ASN A 74 -6.76 8.26 -11.85
C ASN A 74 -5.85 7.93 -10.65
N VAL A 75 -5.08 8.90 -10.16
CA VAL A 75 -4.29 8.82 -8.92
C VAL A 75 -4.77 9.88 -7.94
N HIS A 76 -4.93 9.48 -6.69
CA HIS A 76 -5.39 10.34 -5.60
C HIS A 76 -4.48 10.13 -4.39
N PHE A 77 -3.90 11.20 -3.87
CA PHE A 77 -3.09 11.12 -2.66
C PHE A 77 -3.86 11.68 -1.46
N ILE A 78 -3.70 11.01 -0.31
CA ILE A 78 -4.39 11.31 0.94
C ILE A 78 -3.31 11.56 2.00
N HIS A 79 -3.22 12.81 2.47
CA HIS A 79 -2.41 13.12 3.64
C HIS A 79 -3.18 12.71 4.89
N GLY A 80 -2.72 11.67 5.57
CA GLY A 80 -3.42 11.15 6.75
C GLY A 80 -2.90 9.82 7.23
N ASN A 81 -3.61 9.27 8.20
CA ASN A 81 -3.28 7.98 8.81
C ASN A 81 -4.31 6.93 8.39
N ILE A 82 -3.88 5.68 8.25
CA ILE A 82 -4.77 4.54 7.93
C ILE A 82 -5.90 4.37 8.96
N THR A 83 -5.70 4.83 10.19
CA THR A 83 -6.68 4.73 11.26
C THR A 83 -7.94 5.55 10.97
N GLU A 84 -7.80 6.63 10.19
CA GLU A 84 -8.85 7.58 9.86
C GLU A 84 -9.62 7.20 8.58
N LEU A 85 -9.07 6.27 7.78
CA LEU A 85 -9.69 5.87 6.52
C LEU A 85 -10.77 4.83 6.70
N ASP A 86 -11.84 4.98 5.94
CA ASP A 86 -12.83 3.94 5.72
C ASP A 86 -12.38 3.02 4.57
N PHE A 87 -11.98 1.78 4.89
CA PHE A 87 -11.52 0.80 3.89
C PHE A 87 -12.65 0.34 2.96
N GLY A 88 -13.91 0.46 3.38
CA GLY A 88 -15.07 0.14 2.56
C GLY A 88 -15.23 1.01 1.30
N GLN A 89 -14.45 2.09 1.18
CA GLN A 89 -14.41 2.93 -0.02
C GLN A 89 -13.46 2.39 -1.11
N TYR A 90 -12.70 1.35 -0.81
CA TYR A 90 -11.71 0.73 -1.70
C TYR A 90 -12.01 -0.75 -1.90
N ASP A 91 -11.58 -1.29 -3.04
CA ASP A 91 -11.83 -2.69 -3.38
C ASP A 91 -10.67 -3.59 -2.96
N HIS A 92 -9.42 -3.14 -3.19
CA HIS A 92 -8.22 -3.94 -3.00
C HIS A 92 -7.07 -3.11 -2.40
N PHE A 93 -6.06 -3.79 -1.84
CA PHE A 93 -5.03 -3.16 -1.03
C PHE A 93 -3.63 -3.58 -1.44
N TYR A 94 -2.71 -2.62 -1.43
CA TYR A 94 -1.28 -2.86 -1.51
C TYR A 94 -0.59 -2.36 -0.25
N PHE A 95 0.40 -3.11 0.19
CA PHE A 95 1.15 -2.80 1.40
C PHE A 95 2.61 -3.19 1.25
N PHE A 96 3.52 -2.20 1.34
CA PHE A 96 4.96 -2.41 1.33
C PHE A 96 5.59 -1.95 2.63
N ASN A 97 5.74 -2.88 3.60
CA ASN A 97 6.53 -2.68 4.83
C ASN A 97 6.41 -1.30 5.51
N SER A 98 5.28 -0.61 5.34
CA SER A 98 5.10 0.81 5.65
C SER A 98 5.25 1.15 7.14
N PHE A 99 5.18 0.14 8.02
CA PHE A 99 5.30 0.35 9.48
C PHE A 99 6.66 -0.06 10.03
N TYR A 100 7.56 -0.62 9.21
CA TYR A 100 8.88 -1.09 9.65
C TYR A 100 9.76 0.05 10.17
N GLU A 101 9.57 1.24 9.67
CA GLU A 101 10.24 2.45 10.16
C GLU A 101 9.98 2.72 11.65
N ASN A 102 8.86 2.20 12.19
CA ASN A 102 8.58 2.31 13.63
C ASN A 102 9.42 1.36 14.50
N LEU A 103 10.18 0.43 13.91
CA LEU A 103 10.98 -0.56 14.65
C LEU A 103 12.49 -0.28 14.65
N MET A 104 13.02 0.41 13.64
CA MET A 104 14.47 0.50 13.43
C MET A 104 14.94 1.94 13.18
N ASP A 105 15.76 2.46 14.08
CA ASP A 105 16.39 3.79 13.99
C ASP A 105 17.30 4.00 12.75
N ARG A 106 17.77 2.92 12.13
CA ARG A 106 18.79 2.98 11.07
C ARG A 106 18.25 3.17 9.65
N ASP A 107 16.95 2.94 9.43
CA ASP A 107 16.34 2.98 8.08
C ASP A 107 15.21 4.02 7.98
N LYS A 108 15.29 5.11 8.77
CA LYS A 108 14.29 6.22 8.76
C LYS A 108 14.35 7.00 7.46
N ILE A 109 13.18 7.40 6.96
CA ILE A 109 13.08 8.43 5.90
C ILE A 109 13.38 9.80 6.52
N ASP A 110 12.82 10.09 7.70
CA ASP A 110 13.05 11.30 8.50
C ASP A 110 12.65 11.11 9.96
N ASP A 111 12.86 12.13 10.82
CA ASP A 111 12.50 12.13 12.24
C ASP A 111 11.08 12.62 12.55
N LYS A 112 10.22 12.81 11.55
CA LYS A 112 8.87 13.37 11.72
C LYS A 112 7.86 12.34 12.23
N VAL A 113 8.12 11.05 12.06
CA VAL A 113 7.27 9.96 12.57
C VAL A 113 7.90 9.38 13.83
N LYS A 114 7.16 9.35 14.95
CA LYS A 114 7.62 8.78 16.21
C LYS A 114 7.84 7.28 16.08
N HIS A 115 9.05 6.83 16.42
CA HIS A 115 9.40 5.42 16.49
C HIS A 115 8.93 4.83 17.82
N SER A 116 8.10 3.80 17.74
CA SER A 116 7.60 3.11 18.93
C SER A 116 7.06 1.74 18.53
N THR A 117 7.54 0.69 19.21
CA THR A 117 6.97 -0.66 19.10
C THR A 117 5.46 -0.65 19.40
N PHE A 118 5.01 0.27 20.26
CA PHE A 118 3.59 0.46 20.55
C PHE A 118 2.83 0.94 19.29
N LEU A 119 3.34 1.96 18.59
CA LEU A 119 2.73 2.47 17.36
C LEU A 119 2.74 1.42 16.24
N TYR A 120 3.83 0.68 16.08
CA TYR A 120 3.92 -0.44 15.16
C TYR A 120 2.80 -1.46 15.41
N ASN A 121 2.68 -1.95 16.65
CA ASN A 121 1.65 -2.90 17.01
C ASN A 121 0.24 -2.33 16.87
N TYR A 122 0.06 -1.06 17.19
CA TYR A 122 -1.22 -0.36 17.05
C TYR A 122 -1.66 -0.30 15.58
N TYR A 123 -0.79 0.12 14.67
CA TYR A 123 -1.11 0.20 13.23
C TYR A 123 -1.37 -1.18 12.63
N HIS A 124 -0.59 -2.18 13.01
CA HIS A 124 -0.84 -3.57 12.59
C HIS A 124 -2.21 -4.07 13.06
N LYS A 125 -2.60 -3.77 14.30
CA LYS A 125 -3.93 -4.13 14.83
C LYS A 125 -5.05 -3.40 14.09
N GLN A 126 -4.87 -2.12 13.75
CA GLN A 126 -5.85 -1.36 12.98
C GLN A 126 -5.98 -1.92 11.55
N LEU A 127 -4.87 -2.19 10.87
CA LEU A 127 -4.85 -2.79 9.54
C LEU A 127 -5.57 -4.15 9.55
N TYR A 128 -5.22 -5.03 10.50
CA TYR A 128 -5.88 -6.32 10.67
C TYR A 128 -7.40 -6.17 10.82
N LYS A 129 -7.86 -5.31 11.73
CA LYS A 129 -9.29 -5.06 11.97
C LYS A 129 -10.01 -4.56 10.70
N LYS A 130 -9.39 -3.62 9.98
CA LYS A 130 -9.98 -3.05 8.77
C LYS A 130 -10.04 -4.08 7.63
N LEU A 131 -9.00 -4.88 7.43
CA LEU A 131 -9.01 -5.98 6.46
C LEU A 131 -10.02 -7.07 6.82
N SER A 132 -10.15 -7.43 8.11
CA SER A 132 -11.17 -8.38 8.56
C SER A 132 -12.60 -7.94 8.24
N ALA A 133 -12.85 -6.64 8.21
CA ALA A 133 -14.18 -6.08 7.90
C ALA A 133 -14.51 -6.03 6.40
N MET A 134 -13.53 -6.28 5.52
CA MET A 134 -13.75 -6.24 4.07
C MET A 134 -14.61 -7.41 3.60
N PRO A 135 -15.33 -7.28 2.47
CA PRO A 135 -16.13 -8.38 1.91
C PRO A 135 -15.25 -9.49 1.31
N SER A 136 -15.84 -10.68 1.11
CA SER A 136 -15.25 -11.75 0.31
C SER A 136 -14.91 -11.27 -1.10
N GLY A 137 -13.82 -11.79 -1.67
CA GLY A 137 -13.29 -11.34 -2.96
C GLY A 137 -12.30 -10.18 -2.86
N THR A 138 -12.17 -9.52 -1.68
CA THR A 138 -11.15 -8.50 -1.46
C THR A 138 -9.76 -9.10 -1.64
N ARG A 139 -8.90 -8.42 -2.41
CA ARG A 139 -7.53 -8.82 -2.67
C ARG A 139 -6.54 -7.91 -1.94
N ALA A 140 -5.47 -8.49 -1.45
CA ALA A 140 -4.35 -7.76 -0.88
C ALA A 140 -3.04 -8.30 -1.46
N ALA A 141 -2.11 -7.40 -1.77
CA ALA A 141 -0.75 -7.77 -2.12
C ALA A 141 0.21 -7.13 -1.10
N THR A 142 1.10 -7.95 -0.54
CA THR A 142 2.08 -7.50 0.45
C THR A 142 3.49 -7.72 -0.06
N PHE A 143 4.36 -6.73 0.09
CA PHE A 143 5.76 -6.82 -0.32
C PHE A 143 6.69 -6.49 0.87
N HIS A 144 7.68 -7.37 1.13
CA HIS A 144 8.58 -7.30 2.30
C HIS A 144 7.85 -7.22 3.65
N CYS A 145 6.72 -7.92 3.81
CA CYS A 145 5.88 -7.87 5.00
C CYS A 145 5.83 -9.21 5.74
N LEU A 146 6.95 -9.88 5.93
CA LEU A 146 7.03 -11.24 6.50
C LEU A 146 6.41 -11.38 7.90
N ASN A 147 6.33 -10.31 8.66
CA ASN A 147 5.80 -10.29 10.04
C ASN A 147 4.37 -9.72 10.14
N ILE A 148 3.73 -9.40 9.02
CA ILE A 148 2.37 -8.88 9.03
C ILE A 148 1.38 -10.01 9.34
N LYS A 149 0.46 -9.75 10.27
CA LYS A 149 -0.67 -10.65 10.52
C LYS A 149 -1.80 -10.30 9.56
N ILE A 150 -1.99 -11.13 8.56
CA ILE A 150 -3.16 -11.07 7.68
C ILE A 150 -4.31 -11.83 8.34
N PRO A 151 -5.57 -11.35 8.28
CA PRO A 151 -6.72 -12.06 8.83
C PRO A 151 -6.86 -13.47 8.23
N PRO A 152 -7.28 -14.49 9.02
CA PRO A 152 -7.33 -15.88 8.59
C PRO A 152 -8.32 -16.15 7.44
N GLU A 153 -9.25 -15.22 7.19
CA GLU A 153 -10.17 -15.26 6.06
C GLU A 153 -9.49 -14.94 4.72
N TYR A 154 -8.25 -14.38 4.76
CA TYR A 154 -7.45 -14.18 3.56
C TYR A 154 -6.55 -15.38 3.32
N HIS A 155 -6.69 -15.99 2.16
CA HIS A 155 -5.90 -17.14 1.73
C HIS A 155 -4.76 -16.68 0.83
N LEU A 156 -3.56 -17.16 1.13
CA LEU A 156 -2.38 -16.96 0.26
C LEU A 156 -2.59 -17.76 -1.02
N VAL A 157 -2.71 -17.07 -2.16
CA VAL A 157 -2.98 -17.70 -3.46
C VAL A 157 -1.75 -17.77 -4.35
N ASP A 158 -0.76 -16.92 -4.12
CA ASP A 158 0.53 -16.94 -4.82
C ASP A 158 1.62 -16.27 -3.99
N SER A 159 2.87 -16.65 -4.21
CA SER A 159 4.05 -16.06 -3.60
C SER A 159 5.19 -15.98 -4.61
N GLN A 160 5.86 -14.85 -4.70
CA GLN A 160 6.91 -14.57 -5.67
C GLN A 160 8.08 -13.80 -5.03
N ALA A 161 9.15 -13.57 -5.79
CA ALA A 161 10.35 -12.86 -5.34
C ALA A 161 10.95 -13.44 -4.04
N GLY A 162 11.04 -14.79 -3.93
CA GLY A 162 11.56 -15.47 -2.74
C GLY A 162 10.68 -15.25 -1.49
N ASP A 163 9.37 -15.37 -1.66
CA ASP A 163 8.32 -15.16 -0.65
C ASP A 163 8.19 -13.73 -0.12
N LEU A 164 8.92 -12.80 -0.70
CA LEU A 164 8.82 -11.38 -0.32
C LEU A 164 7.56 -10.70 -0.86
N LEU A 165 7.03 -11.15 -2.00
CA LEU A 165 5.78 -10.70 -2.59
C LEU A 165 4.72 -11.77 -2.42
N GLN A 166 3.65 -11.45 -1.69
CA GLN A 166 2.58 -12.38 -1.39
C GLN A 166 1.24 -11.83 -1.85
N PHE A 167 0.40 -12.71 -2.39
CA PHE A 167 -0.91 -12.39 -2.94
C PHE A 167 -2.01 -13.10 -2.16
N TRP A 168 -2.98 -12.36 -1.68
CA TRP A 168 -4.03 -12.80 -0.77
C TRP A 168 -5.40 -12.51 -1.32
N ILE A 169 -6.34 -13.45 -1.17
CA ILE A 169 -7.76 -13.26 -1.47
C ILE A 169 -8.58 -13.63 -0.23
N LYS A 170 -9.51 -12.75 0.14
CA LYS A 170 -10.49 -13.03 1.18
C LYS A 170 -11.57 -13.94 0.62
N LEU A 171 -11.80 -15.10 1.27
CA LEU A 171 -12.83 -16.08 0.91
C LEU A 171 -14.09 -15.89 1.73
#